data_64315a248fd5498a5571e8a7bf2bbaab
#
_entry.id   64315a248fd5498a5571e8a7bf2bbaab
#
_cell.length_a   1.000
_cell.length_b   1.000
_cell.length_c   1.000
_cell.angle_alpha   90.00
_cell.angle_beta   90.00
_cell.angle_gamma   90.00
#
_symmetry.space_group_name_H-M   'P 1'
#
loop_
_entity.id
_entity.type
_entity.pdbx_description
1 polymer ?
#
loop_
_entity_poly.entity_id
_entity_poly.type
_entity_poly.pdbx_seq_one_letter_code
_entity_poly.pdbx_strand_id
1 'polypeptide(L)'
;MTRLRVLAAMSGGVDSGVAAALLAEQGHTLTGVTLKLWCYGTSPVGPRACCTLDAIDDARRVAARMGFPHFVVEAEEVFRTRVLQPFLDAYASGRTPYPCALCNQHLKFGDLVRHMELIWADTLATGHYARVAVLADGSHGLF
;
A
#
# COMPACT_ATOMS: atom_id res chain seq x y z
N MET A 1 -12.08 17.71 -15.24
CA MET A 1 -10.98 17.19 -14.40
C MET A 1 -9.97 16.47 -15.28
N THR A 2 -8.69 16.66 -15.06
CA THR A 2 -7.64 15.97 -15.83
C THR A 2 -7.66 14.48 -15.49
N ARG A 3 -7.71 13.61 -16.49
CA ARG A 3 -7.64 12.16 -16.31
C ARG A 3 -6.20 11.76 -15.98
N LEU A 4 -5.98 11.19 -14.81
CA LEU A 4 -4.69 10.71 -14.33
C LEU A 4 -4.57 9.19 -14.48
N ARG A 5 -3.34 8.72 -14.65
CA ARG A 5 -2.96 7.31 -14.48
C ARG A 5 -2.57 7.12 -13.03
N VAL A 6 -3.30 6.28 -12.31
CA VAL A 6 -3.16 6.10 -10.86
C VAL A 6 -2.70 4.69 -10.54
N LEU A 7 -1.62 4.55 -9.79
CA LEU A 7 -1.27 3.30 -9.13
C LEU A 7 -2.03 3.21 -7.81
N ALA A 8 -3.01 2.31 -7.72
CA ALA A 8 -3.82 2.12 -6.53
C ALA A 8 -3.24 0.99 -5.66
N ALA A 9 -2.71 1.34 -4.49
CA ALA A 9 -2.23 0.37 -3.52
C ALA A 9 -3.42 -0.29 -2.80
N MET A 10 -3.62 -1.58 -3.06
CA MET A 10 -4.77 -2.35 -2.57
C MET A 10 -4.30 -3.41 -1.58
N SER A 11 -4.83 -3.38 -0.38
CA SER A 11 -4.51 -4.35 0.69
C SER A 11 -5.52 -5.49 0.80
N GLY A 12 -6.57 -5.51 -0.03
CA GLY A 12 -7.72 -6.38 0.14
C GLY A 12 -8.73 -5.88 1.19
N GLY A 13 -8.40 -4.81 1.93
CA GLY A 13 -9.31 -4.17 2.86
C GLY A 13 -10.30 -3.21 2.20
N VAL A 14 -11.37 -2.88 2.92
CA VAL A 14 -12.46 -2.00 2.44
C VAL A 14 -11.94 -0.62 2.04
N ASP A 15 -11.11 0.00 2.85
CA ASP A 15 -10.65 1.38 2.63
C ASP A 15 -9.89 1.56 1.32
N SER A 16 -8.95 0.65 1.02
CA SER A 16 -8.21 0.68 -0.25
C SER A 16 -9.09 0.35 -1.45
N GLY A 17 -10.08 -0.54 -1.28
CA GLY A 17 -11.07 -0.85 -2.29
C GLY A 17 -11.96 0.33 -2.62
N VAL A 18 -12.46 1.04 -1.59
CA VAL A 18 -13.29 2.25 -1.75
C VAL A 18 -12.47 3.38 -2.39
N ALA A 19 -11.23 3.60 -1.96
CA ALA A 19 -10.36 4.60 -2.58
C ALA A 19 -10.18 4.35 -4.08
N ALA A 20 -9.92 3.10 -4.48
CA ALA A 20 -9.83 2.72 -5.90
C ALA A 20 -11.15 2.94 -6.64
N ALA A 21 -12.30 2.57 -6.01
CA ALA A 21 -13.63 2.76 -6.57
C ALA A 21 -13.92 4.22 -6.90
N LEU A 22 -13.70 5.10 -5.92
CA LEU A 22 -13.93 6.53 -6.08
C LEU A 22 -13.10 7.14 -7.20
N LEU A 23 -11.84 6.74 -7.32
CA LEU A 23 -10.95 7.21 -8.39
C LEU A 23 -11.39 6.70 -9.78
N ALA A 24 -11.88 5.46 -9.86
CA ALA A 24 -12.44 4.92 -11.10
C ALA A 24 -13.71 5.66 -11.51
N GLU A 25 -14.63 5.95 -10.58
CA GLU A 25 -15.84 6.73 -10.82
C GLU A 25 -15.54 8.16 -11.27
N GLN A 26 -14.44 8.75 -10.80
CA GLN A 26 -13.94 10.06 -11.25
C GLN A 26 -13.32 10.02 -12.66
N GLY A 27 -13.25 8.84 -13.29
CA GLY A 27 -12.77 8.67 -14.66
C GLY A 27 -11.24 8.56 -14.79
N HIS A 28 -10.52 8.33 -13.72
CA HIS A 28 -9.07 8.07 -13.74
C HIS A 28 -8.76 6.69 -14.34
N THR A 29 -7.55 6.52 -14.88
CA THR A 29 -7.07 5.22 -15.35
C THR A 29 -6.30 4.55 -14.22
N LEU A 30 -6.81 3.42 -13.71
CA LEU A 30 -6.24 2.73 -12.56
C LEU A 30 -5.40 1.52 -12.96
N THR A 31 -4.36 1.29 -12.19
CA THR A 31 -3.62 0.04 -12.07
C THR A 31 -3.56 -0.32 -10.60
N GLY A 32 -4.12 -1.46 -10.21
CA GLY A 32 -4.08 -1.95 -8.84
C GLY A 32 -2.75 -2.66 -8.54
N VAL A 33 -2.25 -2.51 -7.33
CA VAL A 33 -1.06 -3.21 -6.83
C VAL A 33 -1.25 -3.67 -5.40
N THR A 34 -0.87 -4.92 -5.12
CA THR A 34 -0.76 -5.44 -3.75
C THR A 34 0.68 -5.85 -3.48
N LEU A 35 1.25 -5.40 -2.35
CA LEU A 35 2.55 -5.86 -1.88
C LEU A 35 2.38 -7.20 -1.15
N LYS A 36 3.08 -8.23 -1.59
CA LYS A 36 3.18 -9.50 -0.87
C LYS A 36 4.39 -9.42 0.05
N LEU A 37 4.11 -9.31 1.35
CA LEU A 37 5.13 -9.07 2.38
C LEU A 37 5.68 -10.33 3.02
N TRP A 38 5.03 -11.49 2.83
CA TRP A 38 5.38 -12.75 3.49
C TRP A 38 5.07 -13.97 2.63
N CYS A 39 5.95 -14.99 2.72
CA CYS A 39 5.68 -16.31 2.13
C CYS A 39 4.87 -17.19 3.09
N TYR A 40 3.69 -17.63 2.66
CA TYR A 40 2.71 -18.33 3.51
C TYR A 40 3.00 -19.83 3.73
N GLY A 41 4.19 -20.32 3.34
CA GLY A 41 4.46 -21.75 3.30
C GLY A 41 4.67 -22.43 4.65
N THR A 42 5.02 -21.74 5.73
CA THR A 42 5.46 -22.39 6.98
C THR A 42 5.19 -21.62 8.27
N SER A 43 4.50 -20.50 8.28
CA SER A 43 4.35 -19.69 9.50
C SER A 43 2.95 -19.80 10.11
N PRO A 44 2.83 -19.99 11.43
CA PRO A 44 1.57 -20.02 12.16
C PRO A 44 0.99 -18.61 12.41
N VAL A 45 1.25 -17.65 11.53
CA VAL A 45 0.67 -16.32 11.66
C VAL A 45 -0.82 -16.44 11.33
N GLY A 46 -1.63 -16.18 12.35
CA GLY A 46 -3.07 -16.37 12.28
C GLY A 46 -3.77 -15.46 11.23
N PRO A 47 -5.08 -15.62 11.05
CA PRO A 47 -5.88 -15.09 9.95
C PRO A 47 -5.99 -13.56 9.85
N ARG A 48 -5.21 -12.81 10.61
CA ARG A 48 -5.21 -11.34 10.66
C ARG A 48 -3.92 -10.68 10.17
N ALA A 49 -3.05 -11.43 9.47
CA ALA A 49 -1.88 -10.84 8.84
C ALA A 49 -2.30 -9.88 7.71
N CYS A 50 -1.64 -8.72 7.62
CA CYS A 50 -1.96 -7.64 6.68
C CYS A 50 -1.88 -8.03 5.19
N CYS A 51 -1.41 -9.22 4.85
CA CYS A 51 -1.21 -9.72 3.48
C CYS A 51 -1.45 -11.21 3.44
N THR A 52 -2.69 -11.66 3.57
CA THR A 52 -3.08 -13.05 3.34
C THR A 52 -3.32 -13.30 1.86
N LEU A 53 -3.28 -14.56 1.41
CA LEU A 53 -3.69 -14.92 0.04
C LEU A 53 -5.13 -14.48 -0.23
N ASP A 54 -6.02 -14.60 0.76
CA ASP A 54 -7.40 -14.14 0.66
C ASP A 54 -7.48 -12.62 0.42
N ALA A 55 -6.66 -11.83 1.11
CA ALA A 55 -6.60 -10.37 0.91
C ALA A 55 -6.12 -10.01 -0.51
N ILE A 56 -5.14 -10.76 -1.05
CA ILE A 56 -4.69 -10.58 -2.44
C ILE A 56 -5.82 -10.92 -3.41
N ASP A 57 -6.56 -12.00 -3.17
CA ASP A 57 -7.67 -12.41 -4.02
C ASP A 57 -8.85 -11.44 -3.93
N ASP A 58 -9.12 -10.87 -2.76
CA ASP A 58 -10.12 -9.83 -2.59
C ASP A 58 -9.75 -8.57 -3.37
N ALA A 59 -8.49 -8.12 -3.31
CA ALA A 59 -8.01 -7.01 -4.11
C ALA A 59 -8.15 -7.27 -5.62
N ARG A 60 -7.81 -8.48 -6.08
CA ARG A 60 -7.99 -8.91 -7.48
C ARG A 60 -9.45 -8.88 -7.92
N ARG A 61 -10.36 -9.40 -7.07
CA ARG A 61 -11.81 -9.40 -7.37
C ARG A 61 -12.36 -7.99 -7.50
N VAL A 62 -11.96 -7.07 -6.61
CA VAL A 62 -12.36 -5.66 -6.68
C VAL A 62 -11.86 -5.05 -7.98
N ALA A 63 -10.58 -5.19 -8.31
CA ALA A 63 -9.99 -4.66 -9.54
C ALA A 63 -10.66 -5.22 -10.80
N ALA A 64 -10.88 -6.54 -10.85
CA ALA A 64 -11.55 -7.21 -11.97
C ALA A 64 -13.00 -6.72 -12.13
N ARG A 65 -13.74 -6.56 -11.03
CA ARG A 65 -15.13 -6.07 -11.04
C ARG A 65 -15.24 -4.64 -11.55
N MET A 66 -14.20 -3.84 -11.30
CA MET A 66 -14.13 -2.45 -11.73
C MET A 66 -13.44 -2.25 -13.08
N GLY A 67 -12.90 -3.31 -13.68
CA GLY A 67 -12.34 -3.30 -15.03
C GLY A 67 -10.95 -2.71 -15.16
N PHE A 68 -10.11 -2.74 -14.11
CA PHE A 68 -8.73 -2.31 -14.20
C PHE A 68 -7.74 -3.45 -13.85
N PRO A 69 -6.51 -3.43 -14.41
CA PRO A 69 -5.51 -4.45 -14.15
C PRO A 69 -5.00 -4.39 -12.71
N HIS A 70 -4.63 -5.55 -12.14
CA HIS A 70 -4.07 -5.68 -10.82
C HIS A 70 -2.83 -6.57 -10.82
N PHE A 71 -1.78 -6.12 -10.16
CA PHE A 71 -0.52 -6.85 -10.01
C PHE A 71 -0.20 -7.12 -8.55
N VAL A 72 0.58 -8.18 -8.33
CA VAL A 72 1.16 -8.48 -7.01
C VAL A 72 2.67 -8.29 -7.12
N VAL A 73 3.22 -7.51 -6.21
CA VAL A 73 4.66 -7.26 -6.13
C VAL A 73 5.21 -8.02 -4.93
N GLU A 74 6.22 -8.85 -5.19
CA GLU A 74 6.97 -9.55 -4.15
C GLU A 74 7.84 -8.55 -3.40
N ALA A 75 7.52 -8.29 -2.14
CA ALA A 75 8.23 -7.34 -1.29
C ALA A 75 8.78 -8.00 0.00
N GLU A 76 8.85 -9.32 0.04
CA GLU A 76 9.25 -10.10 1.22
C GLU A 76 10.66 -9.74 1.68
N GLU A 77 11.63 -9.66 0.77
CA GLU A 77 13.01 -9.36 1.13
C GLU A 77 13.18 -7.94 1.67
N VAL A 78 12.51 -6.97 1.05
CA VAL A 78 12.52 -5.58 1.53
C VAL A 78 11.84 -5.48 2.88
N PHE A 79 10.71 -6.16 3.07
CA PHE A 79 10.02 -6.22 4.35
C PHE A 79 10.89 -6.83 5.43
N ARG A 80 11.52 -7.97 5.15
CA ARG A 80 12.40 -8.68 6.09
C ARG A 80 13.57 -7.79 6.55
N THR A 81 14.24 -7.14 5.61
CA THR A 81 15.46 -6.36 5.92
C THR A 81 15.16 -4.98 6.49
N ARG A 82 14.11 -4.30 6.02
CA ARG A 82 13.82 -2.90 6.36
C ARG A 82 12.79 -2.72 7.46
N VAL A 83 12.00 -3.74 7.75
CA VAL A 83 10.92 -3.66 8.74
C VAL A 83 11.10 -4.70 9.84
N LEU A 84 11.19 -5.99 9.47
CA LEU A 84 11.21 -7.07 10.44
C LEU A 84 12.52 -7.10 11.23
N GLN A 85 13.67 -7.02 10.58
CA GLN A 85 14.96 -7.05 11.28
C GLN A 85 15.12 -5.86 12.24
N PRO A 86 14.89 -4.60 11.85
CA PRO A 86 14.90 -3.47 12.80
C PRO A 86 13.90 -3.60 13.96
N PHE A 87 12.75 -4.22 13.70
CA PHE A 87 11.77 -4.52 14.74
C PHE A 87 12.34 -5.49 15.79
N LEU A 88 12.95 -6.59 15.36
CA LEU A 88 13.56 -7.58 16.24
C LEU A 88 14.73 -6.98 17.04
N ASP A 89 15.60 -6.21 16.38
CA ASP A 89 16.75 -5.56 17.00
C ASP A 89 16.33 -4.54 18.08
N ALA A 90 15.24 -3.82 17.83
CA ALA A 90 14.68 -2.88 18.79
C ALA A 90 14.16 -3.61 20.05
N TYR A 91 13.41 -4.69 19.86
CA TYR A 91 12.97 -5.52 21.00
C TYR A 91 14.12 -6.13 21.77
N ALA A 92 15.11 -6.69 21.08
CA ALA A 92 16.30 -7.28 21.69
C ALA A 92 17.11 -6.26 22.53
N SER A 93 17.04 -4.98 22.16
CA SER A 93 17.69 -3.89 22.90
C SER A 93 16.79 -3.19 23.93
N GLY A 94 15.61 -3.75 24.23
CA GLY A 94 14.67 -3.21 25.23
C GLY A 94 13.94 -1.93 24.79
N ARG A 95 13.92 -1.62 23.50
CA ARG A 95 13.19 -0.47 22.93
C ARG A 95 11.84 -0.91 22.38
N THR A 96 10.87 -0.03 22.41
CA THR A 96 9.56 -0.25 21.78
C THR A 96 9.63 0.12 20.29
N PRO A 97 9.55 -0.85 19.36
CA PRO A 97 9.59 -0.55 17.93
C PRO A 97 8.23 -0.07 17.41
N TYR A 98 8.27 0.66 16.29
CA TYR A 98 7.09 1.05 15.55
C TYR A 98 7.20 0.60 14.07
N PRO A 99 6.93 -0.70 13.79
CA PRO A 99 7.16 -1.28 12.47
C PRO A 99 6.29 -0.68 11.38
N CYS A 100 5.08 -0.18 11.71
CA CYS A 100 4.20 0.44 10.73
C CYS A 100 4.80 1.69 10.09
N ALA A 101 5.56 2.50 10.84
CA ALA A 101 6.26 3.65 10.27
C ALA A 101 7.31 3.22 9.25
N LEU A 102 8.12 2.22 9.58
CA LEU A 102 9.13 1.65 8.67
C LEU A 102 8.49 1.03 7.43
N CYS A 103 7.38 0.32 7.59
CA CYS A 103 6.62 -0.25 6.48
C CYS A 103 6.09 0.85 5.55
N ASN A 104 5.51 1.91 6.09
CA ASN A 104 5.06 3.03 5.29
C ASN A 104 6.22 3.69 4.54
N GLN A 105 7.32 3.98 5.25
CA GLN A 105 8.49 4.65 4.69
C GLN A 105 9.16 3.86 3.57
N HIS A 106 9.47 2.58 3.79
CA HIS A 106 10.30 1.79 2.89
C HIS A 106 9.51 1.07 1.79
N LEU A 107 8.30 0.60 2.10
CA LEU A 107 7.50 -0.17 1.16
C LEU A 107 6.41 0.69 0.50
N LYS A 108 5.48 1.25 1.31
CA LYS A 108 4.30 1.90 0.74
C LYS A 108 4.62 3.23 0.05
N PHE A 109 5.51 4.04 0.63
CA PHE A 109 5.92 5.32 0.05
C PHE A 109 7.35 5.31 -0.50
N GLY A 110 8.07 4.21 -0.36
CA GLY A 110 9.36 3.98 -0.99
C GLY A 110 9.23 3.12 -2.23
N ASP A 111 9.00 1.83 -2.05
CA ASP A 111 9.02 0.85 -3.13
C ASP A 111 7.84 1.02 -4.11
N LEU A 112 6.62 1.32 -3.63
CA LEU A 112 5.48 1.57 -4.51
C LEU A 112 5.63 2.83 -5.36
N VAL A 113 6.30 3.88 -4.86
CA VAL A 113 6.59 5.09 -5.67
C VAL A 113 7.52 4.73 -6.82
N ARG A 114 8.51 3.89 -6.59
CA ARG A 114 9.38 3.38 -7.67
C ARG A 114 8.61 2.57 -8.70
N HIS A 115 7.68 1.71 -8.27
CA HIS A 115 6.81 0.96 -9.18
C HIS A 115 5.86 1.89 -9.96
N MET A 116 5.35 2.94 -9.33
CA MET A 116 4.56 3.98 -9.98
C MET A 116 5.33 4.62 -11.16
N GLU A 117 6.60 4.97 -10.94
CA GLU A 117 7.47 5.53 -11.98
C GLU A 117 7.69 4.54 -13.13
N LEU A 118 7.96 3.25 -12.82
CA LEU A 118 8.20 2.20 -13.81
C LEU A 118 7.02 1.96 -14.74
N ILE A 119 5.79 2.11 -14.27
CA ILE A 119 4.58 1.95 -15.08
C ILE A 119 4.05 3.27 -15.64
N TRP A 120 4.80 4.36 -15.49
CA TRP A 120 4.42 5.69 -15.97
C TRP A 120 3.08 6.19 -15.39
N ALA A 121 2.76 5.82 -14.15
CA ALA A 121 1.61 6.37 -13.45
C ALA A 121 1.94 7.78 -12.94
N ASP A 122 0.93 8.64 -12.93
CA ASP A 122 1.10 10.05 -12.57
C ASP A 122 1.04 10.26 -11.05
N THR A 123 0.40 9.32 -10.33
CA THR A 123 0.23 9.41 -8.87
C THR A 123 -0.01 8.04 -8.24
N LEU A 124 0.27 7.95 -6.92
CA LEU A 124 -0.01 6.82 -6.06
C LEU A 124 -1.25 7.12 -5.21
N ALA A 125 -2.18 6.18 -5.14
CA ALA A 125 -3.32 6.23 -4.23
C ALA A 125 -3.26 5.09 -3.21
N THR A 126 -3.63 5.39 -1.98
CA THR A 126 -3.68 4.42 -0.87
C THR A 126 -4.97 4.58 -0.07
N GLY A 127 -5.33 3.58 0.73
CA GLY A 127 -6.45 3.63 1.66
C GLY A 127 -6.14 4.32 3.01
N HIS A 128 -5.07 5.10 3.11
CA HIS A 128 -4.77 5.85 4.34
C HIS A 128 -5.75 7.01 4.53
N TYR A 129 -6.20 7.18 5.78
CA TYR A 129 -7.01 8.34 6.17
C TYR A 129 -6.07 9.53 6.41
N ALA A 130 -6.06 10.44 5.46
CA ALA A 130 -5.26 11.65 5.55
C ALA A 130 -5.97 12.79 4.82
N ARG A 131 -5.82 14.01 5.34
CA ARG A 131 -6.32 15.23 4.71
C ARG A 131 -5.20 16.24 4.59
N VAL A 132 -5.02 16.76 3.38
CA VAL A 132 -4.09 17.88 3.14
C VAL A 132 -4.92 19.16 3.09
N ALA A 133 -4.46 20.18 3.81
CA ALA A 133 -5.03 21.52 3.76
C ALA A 133 -3.94 22.56 3.57
N VAL A 134 -4.26 23.64 2.85
CA VAL A 134 -3.37 24.81 2.76
C VAL A 134 -3.52 25.61 4.03
N LEU A 135 -2.42 25.90 4.71
CA LEU A 135 -2.36 26.70 5.92
C LEU A 135 -2.34 28.21 5.60
N ALA A 136 -2.53 29.04 6.62
CA ALA A 136 -2.60 30.50 6.46
C ALA A 136 -1.30 31.12 5.89
N ASP A 137 -0.16 30.45 6.09
CA ASP A 137 1.16 30.85 5.56
C ASP A 137 1.44 30.32 4.14
N GLY A 138 0.47 29.63 3.51
CA GLY A 138 0.60 29.03 2.18
C GLY A 138 1.28 27.66 2.18
N SER A 139 1.75 27.15 3.31
CA SER A 139 2.29 25.79 3.43
C SER A 139 1.17 24.74 3.42
N HIS A 140 1.54 23.46 3.23
CA HIS A 140 0.61 22.36 3.28
C HIS A 140 0.70 21.63 4.63
N GLY A 141 -0.42 21.50 5.32
CA GLY A 141 -0.55 20.69 6.52
C GLY A 141 -1.17 19.33 6.21
N LEU A 142 -0.70 18.29 6.89
CA LEU A 142 -1.26 16.94 6.86
C LEU A 142 -2.02 16.68 8.18
N PHE A 143 -3.28 16.18 8.06
CA PHE A 143 -4.19 15.94 9.18
C PHE A 143 -4.81 14.56 9.12
#